data_bbb83e0e0130f8b44abc7ea2f64118cc
#
_entry.id   bbb83e0e0130f8b44abc7ea2f64118cc
#
_cell.length_a   1.000
_cell.length_b   1.000
_cell.length_c   1.000
_cell.angle_alpha   90.00
_cell.angle_beta   90.00
_cell.angle_gamma   90.00
#
_symmetry.space_group_name_H-M   'P 1'
#
loop_
_entity.id
_entity.type
_entity.pdbx_description
1 polymer ?
#
loop_
_entity_poly.entity_id
_entity_poly.type
_entity_poly.pdbx_seq_one_letter_code
_entity_poly.pdbx_strand_id
1 'polypeptide(L)'
;GLGDVYKRQIIFLTGGVEQRMNGSCAGGTGAFIDQMATLLGVTVTEMDNMSLCAQKVYPIASRCGVFAKSDIQPLINDGATKEDLSASIFQAVVNQTISGLSCGKPIRGHVAFLGGPLHFLSELKVAFIRTLNLDDEHAITPDNSHLYAAIGSALNCKPEQNTTLSSKFK
;
A
#
# COMPACT_ATOMS: atom_id res chain seq x y z
N GLY A 1 4.07 -11.95 -9.61
CA GLY A 1 5.43 -12.20 -9.29
C GLY A 1 5.85 -11.62 -7.95
N LEU A 2 6.94 -12.11 -7.40
CA LEU A 2 7.51 -11.71 -6.10
C LEU A 2 7.90 -10.21 -6.02
N GLY A 3 7.85 -9.47 -7.13
CA GLY A 3 8.20 -8.06 -7.17
C GLY A 3 7.17 -7.11 -6.57
N ASP A 4 5.90 -7.48 -6.52
CA ASP A 4 4.81 -6.57 -6.17
C ASP A 4 4.69 -6.32 -4.66
N VAL A 5 5.13 -7.27 -3.83
CA VAL A 5 5.07 -7.15 -2.36
C VAL A 5 5.95 -6.01 -1.84
N TYR A 6 7.06 -5.72 -2.54
CA TYR A 6 8.03 -4.69 -2.17
C TYR A 6 7.89 -3.40 -2.99
N LYS A 7 6.89 -3.31 -3.84
CA LYS A 7 6.71 -2.17 -4.74
C LYS A 7 5.40 -1.46 -4.46
N ARG A 8 5.47 -0.15 -4.54
CA ARG A 8 4.34 0.75 -4.60
C ARG A 8 4.58 1.72 -5.73
N GLN A 9 3.53 2.10 -6.41
CA GLN A 9 3.63 3.00 -7.56
C GLN A 9 2.44 3.94 -7.61
N ILE A 10 2.64 5.08 -8.25
CA ILE A 10 1.60 5.99 -8.66
C ILE A 10 1.72 6.23 -10.15
N ILE A 11 0.59 6.24 -10.85
CA ILE A 11 0.52 6.51 -12.28
C ILE A 11 -0.40 7.72 -12.47
N PHE A 12 0.15 8.79 -13.01
CA PHE A 12 -0.62 9.95 -13.41
C PHE A 12 -1.01 9.81 -14.87
N LEU A 13 -2.30 9.98 -15.18
CA LEU A 13 -2.85 9.85 -16.53
C LEU A 13 -3.19 11.21 -17.16
N THR A 14 -3.13 12.30 -16.37
CA THR A 14 -3.45 13.65 -16.85
C THR A 14 -2.22 14.32 -17.46
N GLY A 15 -2.31 14.73 -18.72
CA GLY A 15 -1.19 15.37 -19.43
C GLY A 15 -0.14 14.42 -19.98
N GLY A 16 -0.47 13.12 -20.05
CA GLY A 16 0.42 12.03 -20.44
C GLY A 16 0.56 10.99 -19.33
N VAL A 17 1.11 9.82 -19.67
CA VAL A 17 1.34 8.76 -18.68
C VAL A 17 2.66 9.01 -17.98
N GLU A 18 2.62 9.30 -16.69
CA GLU A 18 3.80 9.42 -15.84
C GLU A 18 3.72 8.39 -14.72
N GLN A 19 4.67 7.47 -14.68
CA GLN A 19 4.77 6.45 -13.66
C GLN A 19 5.92 6.76 -12.70
N ARG A 20 5.63 6.68 -11.41
CA ARG A 20 6.63 6.77 -10.33
C ARG A 20 6.53 5.56 -9.44
N MET A 21 7.66 5.03 -9.03
CA MET A 21 7.77 3.83 -8.21
C MET A 21 8.81 4.03 -7.12
N ASN A 22 8.62 3.39 -5.97
CA ASN A 22 9.65 3.37 -4.93
C ASN A 22 10.90 2.63 -5.43
N GLY A 23 12.07 3.04 -4.93
CA GLY A 23 13.33 2.33 -5.14
C GLY A 23 13.37 0.96 -4.46
N SER A 24 14.49 0.61 -3.86
CA SER A 24 14.70 -0.68 -3.18
C SER A 24 14.12 -0.74 -1.75
N CYS A 25 13.70 0.38 -1.18
CA CYS A 25 13.19 0.43 0.19
C CYS A 25 11.78 -0.14 0.30
N ALA A 26 11.57 -1.08 1.22
CA ALA A 26 10.26 -1.67 1.50
C ALA A 26 9.32 -0.77 2.32
N GLY A 27 9.78 0.37 2.83
CA GLY A 27 8.96 1.29 3.64
C GLY A 27 7.68 1.70 2.93
N GLY A 28 6.54 1.55 3.60
CA GLY A 28 5.21 1.85 3.07
C GLY A 28 4.69 0.86 2.03
N THR A 29 5.28 -0.32 1.91
CA THR A 29 4.81 -1.42 1.04
C THR A 29 4.06 -2.48 1.86
N GLY A 30 3.46 -3.47 1.17
CA GLY A 30 2.85 -4.63 1.84
C GLY A 30 3.81 -5.34 2.79
N ALA A 31 5.06 -5.53 2.39
CA ALA A 31 6.08 -6.15 3.25
C ALA A 31 6.37 -5.33 4.53
N PHE A 32 6.28 -4.00 4.46
CA PHE A 32 6.38 -3.18 5.65
C PHE A 32 5.19 -3.40 6.59
N ILE A 33 3.98 -3.51 6.03
CA ILE A 33 2.77 -3.78 6.82
C ILE A 33 2.87 -5.13 7.51
N ASP A 34 3.32 -6.19 6.82
CA ASP A 34 3.56 -7.53 7.38
C ASP A 34 4.56 -7.50 8.53
N GLN A 35 5.66 -6.74 8.39
CA GLN A 35 6.65 -6.57 9.45
C GLN A 35 6.06 -5.88 10.69
N MET A 36 5.21 -4.87 10.49
CA MET A 36 4.58 -4.14 11.60
C MET A 36 3.51 -4.99 12.28
N ALA A 37 2.73 -5.75 11.55
CA ALA A 37 1.77 -6.71 12.11
C ALA A 37 2.50 -7.75 12.98
N THR A 38 3.62 -8.30 12.48
CA THR A 38 4.49 -9.21 13.25
C THR A 38 5.01 -8.55 14.53
N LEU A 39 5.43 -7.29 14.47
CA LEU A 39 5.89 -6.54 15.64
C LEU A 39 4.81 -6.37 16.71
N LEU A 40 3.57 -6.15 16.29
CA LEU A 40 2.41 -6.05 17.19
C LEU A 40 1.90 -7.42 17.66
N GLY A 41 2.41 -8.53 17.10
CA GLY A 41 1.96 -9.88 17.39
C GLY A 41 0.52 -10.13 16.95
N VAL A 42 0.16 -9.63 15.75
CA VAL A 42 -1.15 -9.79 15.12
C VAL A 42 -1.00 -10.13 13.64
N THR A 43 -2.05 -10.62 13.01
CA THR A 43 -2.13 -10.73 11.55
C THR A 43 -2.44 -9.38 10.93
N VAL A 44 -2.16 -9.22 9.63
CA VAL A 44 -2.47 -8.01 8.88
C VAL A 44 -3.98 -7.74 8.86
N THR A 45 -4.80 -8.80 8.79
CA THR A 45 -6.26 -8.67 8.83
C THR A 45 -6.74 -8.22 10.22
N GLU A 46 -6.17 -8.76 11.30
CA GLU A 46 -6.48 -8.28 12.65
C GLU A 46 -6.06 -6.83 12.83
N MET A 47 -4.92 -6.43 12.27
CA MET A 47 -4.45 -5.05 12.31
C MET A 47 -5.40 -4.09 11.57
N ASP A 48 -5.96 -4.50 10.43
CA ASP A 48 -6.98 -3.73 9.71
C ASP A 48 -8.24 -3.57 10.56
N ASN A 49 -8.76 -4.66 11.12
CA ASN A 49 -9.95 -4.62 11.99
C ASN A 49 -9.75 -3.80 13.27
N MET A 50 -8.57 -3.89 13.89
CA MET A 50 -8.25 -3.11 15.09
C MET A 50 -8.19 -1.62 14.81
N SER A 51 -7.70 -1.21 13.64
CA SER A 51 -7.57 0.20 13.29
C SER A 51 -8.92 0.94 13.21
N LEU A 52 -10.03 0.21 13.03
CA LEU A 52 -11.40 0.76 13.13
C LEU A 52 -11.73 1.33 14.51
N CYS A 53 -11.14 0.74 15.57
CA CYS A 53 -11.40 1.11 16.95
C CYS A 53 -10.41 2.14 17.49
N ALA A 54 -9.49 2.61 16.67
CA ALA A 54 -8.45 3.55 17.07
C ALA A 54 -9.05 4.91 17.50
N GLN A 55 -8.56 5.43 18.60
CA GLN A 55 -8.93 6.73 19.11
C GLN A 55 -7.85 7.79 18.88
N LYS A 56 -6.61 7.34 18.65
CA LYS A 56 -5.46 8.22 18.50
C LYS A 56 -4.52 7.71 17.40
N VAL A 57 -3.95 8.64 16.65
CA VAL A 57 -2.93 8.36 15.66
C VAL A 57 -1.62 9.03 16.07
N TYR A 58 -0.59 8.22 16.25
CA TYR A 58 0.75 8.68 16.63
C TYR A 58 1.61 8.94 15.39
N PRO A 59 2.52 9.91 15.42
CA PRO A 59 3.49 10.10 14.35
C PRO A 59 4.51 8.95 14.37
N ILE A 60 4.54 8.15 13.31
CA ILE A 60 5.49 7.05 13.12
C ILE A 60 6.26 7.29 11.83
N ALA A 61 7.59 7.15 11.89
CA ALA A 61 8.43 7.23 10.71
C ALA A 61 8.30 5.94 9.88
N SER A 62 7.74 6.05 8.67
CA SER A 62 7.55 4.89 7.78
C SER A 62 8.69 4.70 6.77
N ARG A 63 9.86 5.32 6.99
CA ARG A 63 10.99 5.27 6.05
C ARG A 63 11.58 3.88 5.90
N CYS A 64 11.72 3.15 6.99
CA CYS A 64 12.05 1.72 6.97
C CYS A 64 11.57 1.06 8.27
N GLY A 65 11.47 -0.29 8.26
CA GLY A 65 10.99 -1.06 9.39
C GLY A 65 11.83 -0.89 10.67
N VAL A 66 13.12 -0.58 10.55
CA VAL A 66 13.99 -0.33 11.71
C VAL A 66 13.59 0.96 12.44
N PHE A 67 13.43 2.06 11.72
CA PHE A 67 13.00 3.33 12.32
C PHE A 67 11.57 3.26 12.85
N ALA A 68 10.66 2.62 12.12
CA ALA A 68 9.29 2.42 12.59
C ALA A 68 9.26 1.62 13.91
N LYS A 69 10.09 0.57 14.02
CA LYS A 69 10.22 -0.19 15.27
C LYS A 69 10.74 0.68 16.42
N SER A 70 11.70 1.55 16.16
CA SER A 70 12.24 2.47 17.16
C SER A 70 11.21 3.49 17.64
N ASP A 71 10.28 3.89 16.78
CA ASP A 71 9.19 4.80 17.15
C ASP A 71 8.05 4.08 17.88
N ILE A 72 7.74 2.84 17.47
CA ILE A 72 6.63 2.06 18.03
C ILE A 72 6.96 1.51 19.42
N GLN A 73 8.21 1.08 19.67
CA GLN A 73 8.57 0.47 20.92
C GLN A 73 8.36 1.37 22.15
N PRO A 74 8.74 2.66 22.15
CA PRO A 74 8.41 3.58 23.23
C PRO A 74 6.90 3.73 23.43
N LEU A 75 6.12 3.82 22.34
CA LEU A 75 4.66 3.95 22.42
C LEU A 75 4.02 2.73 23.09
N ILE A 76 4.51 1.51 22.80
CA ILE A 76 4.07 0.28 23.47
C ILE A 76 4.37 0.36 24.97
N ASN A 77 5.58 0.81 25.32
CA ASN A 77 6.01 0.94 26.72
C ASN A 77 5.18 1.99 27.47
N ASP A 78 4.74 3.03 26.78
CA ASP A 78 3.89 4.10 27.30
C ASP A 78 2.40 3.70 27.37
N GLY A 79 2.06 2.46 26.98
CA GLY A 79 0.71 1.92 27.05
C GLY A 79 -0.19 2.26 25.88
N ALA A 80 0.36 2.63 24.72
CA ALA A 80 -0.43 2.78 23.50
C ALA A 80 -1.12 1.46 23.12
N THR A 81 -2.39 1.55 22.75
CA THR A 81 -3.19 0.38 22.38
C THR A 81 -2.78 -0.16 20.99
N LYS A 82 -3.05 -1.44 20.74
CA LYS A 82 -2.78 -2.03 19.42
C LYS A 82 -3.64 -1.40 18.34
N GLU A 83 -4.84 -0.99 18.69
CA GLU A 83 -5.79 -0.26 17.83
C GLU A 83 -5.18 1.06 17.33
N ASP A 84 -4.71 1.88 18.26
CA ASP A 84 -4.06 3.16 17.95
C ASP A 84 -2.78 2.98 17.15
N LEU A 85 -1.97 1.98 17.50
CA LEU A 85 -0.73 1.67 16.77
C LEU A 85 -1.02 1.18 15.35
N SER A 86 -2.06 0.36 15.15
CA SER A 86 -2.48 -0.13 13.83
C SER A 86 -2.88 1.02 12.91
N ALA A 87 -3.72 1.94 13.39
CA ALA A 87 -4.09 3.14 12.64
C ALA A 87 -2.90 4.06 12.36
N SER A 88 -1.98 4.18 13.32
CA SER A 88 -0.75 4.98 13.19
C SER A 88 0.19 4.41 12.12
N ILE A 89 0.33 3.09 12.07
CA ILE A 89 1.12 2.40 11.04
C ILE A 89 0.51 2.63 9.65
N PHE A 90 -0.82 2.48 9.50
CA PHE A 90 -1.47 2.76 8.23
C PHE A 90 -1.31 4.22 7.80
N GLN A 91 -1.47 5.16 8.72
CA GLN A 91 -1.24 6.57 8.41
C GLN A 91 0.22 6.84 8.01
N ALA A 92 1.18 6.18 8.62
CA ALA A 92 2.59 6.27 8.25
C ALA A 92 2.84 5.74 6.83
N VAL A 93 2.22 4.60 6.45
CA VAL A 93 2.25 4.05 5.08
C VAL A 93 1.70 5.05 4.07
N VAL A 94 0.55 5.66 4.37
CA VAL A 94 -0.10 6.67 3.54
C VAL A 94 0.83 7.87 3.33
N ASN A 95 1.32 8.47 4.42
CA ASN A 95 2.20 9.63 4.37
C ASN A 95 3.47 9.36 3.55
N GLN A 96 4.10 8.21 3.77
CA GLN A 96 5.30 7.80 3.03
C GLN A 96 5.00 7.55 1.55
N THR A 97 3.84 7.00 1.22
CA THR A 97 3.46 6.75 -0.17
C THR A 97 3.20 8.06 -0.89
N ILE A 98 2.41 8.93 -0.31
CA ILE A 98 2.09 10.22 -0.90
C ILE A 98 3.36 11.07 -1.04
N SER A 99 4.11 11.30 0.03
CA SER A 99 5.30 12.15 0.00
C SER A 99 6.41 11.59 -0.91
N GLY A 100 6.62 10.28 -0.84
CA GLY A 100 7.70 9.61 -1.58
C GLY A 100 7.43 9.43 -3.08
N LEU A 101 6.17 9.35 -3.50
CA LEU A 101 5.82 9.11 -4.90
C LEU A 101 5.30 10.38 -5.58
N SER A 102 4.57 11.25 -4.88
CA SER A 102 4.07 12.47 -5.51
C SER A 102 5.18 13.48 -5.78
N CYS A 103 6.23 13.51 -4.93
CA CYS A 103 7.33 14.45 -5.05
C CYS A 103 6.84 15.90 -5.31
N GLY A 104 5.82 16.32 -4.57
CA GLY A 104 5.21 17.66 -4.70
C GLY A 104 4.17 17.80 -5.80
N LYS A 105 3.99 16.81 -6.70
CA LYS A 105 2.90 16.83 -7.67
C LYS A 105 1.58 16.53 -6.97
N PRO A 106 0.56 17.40 -7.06
CA PRO A 106 -0.70 17.15 -6.39
C PRO A 106 -1.42 15.94 -6.98
N ILE A 107 -1.94 15.08 -6.10
CA ILE A 107 -2.83 13.98 -6.47
C ILE A 107 -4.24 14.55 -6.44
N ARG A 108 -4.89 14.65 -7.59
CA ARG A 108 -6.20 15.28 -7.78
C ARG A 108 -7.04 14.52 -8.79
N GLY A 109 -8.37 14.73 -8.73
CA GLY A 109 -9.34 14.08 -9.61
C GLY A 109 -9.59 12.64 -9.16
N HIS A 110 -9.99 11.79 -10.10
CA HIS A 110 -10.31 10.41 -9.81
C HIS A 110 -9.04 9.61 -9.49
N VAL A 111 -9.05 8.94 -8.35
CA VAL A 111 -7.94 8.12 -7.85
C VAL A 111 -8.39 6.66 -7.77
N ALA A 112 -7.82 5.81 -8.59
CA ALA A 112 -8.09 4.37 -8.54
C ALA A 112 -7.09 3.67 -7.60
N PHE A 113 -7.64 2.95 -6.62
CA PHE A 113 -6.87 2.18 -5.65
C PHE A 113 -6.72 0.74 -6.14
N LEU A 114 -5.48 0.34 -6.50
CA LEU A 114 -5.15 -0.95 -7.09
C LEU A 114 -4.10 -1.69 -6.25
N GLY A 115 -4.10 -3.02 -6.38
CA GLY A 115 -3.14 -3.89 -5.71
C GLY A 115 -3.67 -4.51 -4.42
N GLY A 116 -2.99 -5.57 -3.95
CA GLY A 116 -3.41 -6.38 -2.82
C GLY A 116 -3.67 -5.61 -1.53
N PRO A 117 -2.72 -4.81 -1.02
CA PRO A 117 -2.94 -4.08 0.22
C PRO A 117 -4.16 -3.17 0.18
N LEU A 118 -4.40 -2.45 -0.92
CA LEU A 118 -5.54 -1.53 -1.07
C LEU A 118 -6.86 -2.25 -1.38
N HIS A 119 -6.79 -3.51 -1.79
CA HIS A 119 -7.97 -4.35 -2.00
C HIS A 119 -8.43 -5.01 -0.70
N PHE A 120 -7.50 -5.58 0.07
CA PHE A 120 -7.80 -6.39 1.25
C PHE A 120 -7.85 -5.61 2.56
N LEU A 121 -7.17 -4.44 2.64
CA LEU A 121 -7.10 -3.62 3.85
C LEU A 121 -7.97 -2.37 3.67
N SER A 122 -9.19 -2.45 4.19
CA SER A 122 -10.19 -1.39 4.06
C SER A 122 -9.77 -0.11 4.78
N GLU A 123 -9.20 -0.24 5.97
CA GLU A 123 -8.79 0.90 6.78
C GLU A 123 -7.54 1.60 6.24
N LEU A 124 -6.63 0.85 5.62
CA LEU A 124 -5.53 1.45 4.88
C LEU A 124 -6.06 2.33 3.73
N LYS A 125 -7.04 1.83 2.98
CA LYS A 125 -7.67 2.59 1.89
C LYS A 125 -8.42 3.82 2.42
N VAL A 126 -9.18 3.69 3.50
CA VAL A 126 -9.85 4.81 4.17
C VAL A 126 -8.85 5.87 4.62
N ALA A 127 -7.69 5.47 5.15
CA ALA A 127 -6.63 6.40 5.50
C ALA A 127 -6.08 7.18 4.30
N PHE A 128 -5.96 6.56 3.11
CA PHE A 128 -5.62 7.26 1.86
C PHE A 128 -6.70 8.25 1.44
N ILE A 129 -7.97 7.83 1.41
CA ILE A 129 -9.12 8.66 1.02
C ILE A 129 -9.18 9.90 1.92
N ARG A 130 -9.08 9.72 3.22
CA ARG A 130 -9.05 10.80 4.21
C ARG A 130 -7.88 11.76 4.01
N THR A 131 -6.67 11.23 3.81
CA THR A 131 -5.46 12.05 3.68
C THR A 131 -5.43 12.84 2.37
N LEU A 132 -5.97 12.28 1.28
CA LEU A 132 -6.10 12.94 -0.01
C LEU A 132 -7.36 13.80 -0.12
N ASN A 133 -8.22 13.78 0.91
CA ASN A 133 -9.51 14.48 0.96
C ASN A 133 -10.38 14.19 -0.28
N LEU A 134 -10.51 12.89 -0.59
CA LEU A 134 -11.34 12.42 -1.69
C LEU A 134 -12.77 12.17 -1.20
N ASP A 135 -13.73 12.48 -2.04
CA ASP A 135 -15.12 12.04 -1.87
C ASP A 135 -15.37 10.68 -2.57
N ASP A 136 -16.60 10.16 -2.45
CA ASP A 136 -16.99 8.87 -3.00
C ASP A 136 -16.94 8.83 -4.55
N GLU A 137 -17.09 9.96 -5.20
CA GLU A 137 -17.02 10.06 -6.67
C GLU A 137 -15.57 9.95 -7.16
N HIS A 138 -14.63 10.53 -6.39
CA HIS A 138 -13.22 10.57 -6.76
C HIS A 138 -12.42 9.37 -6.27
N ALA A 139 -12.92 8.60 -5.28
CA ALA A 139 -12.27 7.41 -4.75
C ALA A 139 -12.75 6.14 -5.46
N ILE A 140 -12.03 5.68 -6.47
CA ILE A 140 -12.42 4.53 -7.28
C ILE A 140 -11.76 3.26 -6.74
N THR A 141 -12.58 2.26 -6.39
CA THR A 141 -12.10 0.91 -6.04
C THR A 141 -12.71 -0.08 -7.02
N PRO A 142 -12.02 -0.45 -8.10
CA PRO A 142 -12.56 -1.39 -9.07
C PRO A 142 -12.67 -2.80 -8.48
N ASP A 143 -13.64 -3.57 -8.96
CA ASP A 143 -13.70 -5.00 -8.71
C ASP A 143 -12.40 -5.67 -9.17
N ASN A 144 -11.94 -6.66 -8.42
CA ASN A 144 -10.68 -7.35 -8.70
C ASN A 144 -9.44 -6.43 -8.78
N SER A 145 -9.45 -5.30 -8.07
CA SER A 145 -8.36 -4.30 -8.08
C SER A 145 -6.97 -4.92 -7.81
N HIS A 146 -6.90 -6.03 -7.09
CA HIS A 146 -5.67 -6.79 -6.82
C HIS A 146 -5.12 -7.56 -8.05
N LEU A 147 -5.93 -7.79 -9.08
CA LEU A 147 -5.56 -8.54 -10.28
C LEU A 147 -5.19 -7.65 -11.48
N TYR A 148 -5.27 -6.33 -11.37
CA TYR A 148 -5.10 -5.41 -12.49
C TYR A 148 -3.74 -5.54 -13.19
N ALA A 149 -2.66 -5.80 -12.46
CA ALA A 149 -1.36 -6.04 -13.06
C ALA A 149 -1.35 -7.32 -13.92
N ALA A 150 -1.99 -8.40 -13.44
CA ALA A 150 -2.10 -9.65 -14.17
C ALA A 150 -3.03 -9.51 -15.39
N ILE A 151 -4.16 -8.81 -15.24
CA ILE A 151 -5.10 -8.51 -16.34
C ILE A 151 -4.39 -7.68 -17.42
N GLY A 152 -3.68 -6.61 -17.03
CA GLY A 152 -2.93 -5.78 -17.96
C GLY A 152 -1.84 -6.56 -18.71
N SER A 153 -1.13 -7.47 -18.02
CA SER A 153 -0.14 -8.35 -18.63
C SER A 153 -0.78 -9.30 -19.63
N ALA A 154 -1.94 -9.89 -19.29
CA ALA A 154 -2.66 -10.80 -20.18
C ALA A 154 -3.18 -10.08 -21.42
N LEU A 155 -3.71 -8.86 -21.29
CA LEU A 155 -4.19 -8.05 -22.41
C LEU A 155 -3.07 -7.63 -23.36
N ASN A 156 -1.85 -7.45 -22.86
CA ASN A 156 -0.67 -7.10 -23.67
C ASN A 156 0.09 -8.32 -24.20
N CYS A 157 -0.30 -9.55 -23.80
CA CYS A 157 0.31 -10.77 -24.30
C CYS A 157 -0.11 -10.98 -25.76
N LYS A 158 0.88 -10.92 -26.68
CA LYS A 158 0.66 -11.35 -28.06
C LYS A 158 0.61 -12.88 -28.08
N PRO A 159 -0.42 -13.51 -28.66
CA PRO A 159 -0.42 -14.97 -28.82
C PRO A 159 0.79 -15.37 -29.68
N GLU A 160 1.82 -15.92 -29.07
CA GLU A 160 2.88 -16.60 -29.82
C GLU A 160 2.27 -17.82 -30.52
N GLN A 161 2.35 -17.86 -31.84
CA GLN A 161 1.91 -19.01 -32.61
C GLN A 161 2.75 -20.24 -32.16
N ASN A 162 2.07 -21.20 -31.52
CA ASN A 162 2.52 -22.59 -31.34
C ASN A 162 3.91 -22.81 -30.68
N THR A 163 4.15 -22.28 -29.49
CA THR A 163 5.25 -22.79 -28.66
C THR A 163 4.68 -23.60 -27.49
N THR A 164 4.79 -24.92 -27.53
CA THR A 164 4.50 -25.78 -26.37
C THR A 164 5.49 -25.43 -25.25
N LEU A 165 4.98 -25.34 -24.01
CA LEU A 165 5.76 -25.03 -22.80
C LEU A 165 6.99 -25.93 -22.64
N SER A 166 6.98 -27.16 -23.19
CA SER A 166 8.08 -28.14 -23.15
C SER A 166 9.34 -27.70 -23.92
N SER A 167 9.25 -26.72 -24.85
CA SER A 167 10.40 -26.27 -25.65
C SER A 167 11.21 -25.14 -24.99
N LYS A 168 10.69 -24.51 -23.92
CA LYS A 168 11.34 -23.40 -23.22
C LYS A 168 12.13 -23.82 -21.97
N PHE A 169 12.09 -25.08 -21.58
CA PHE A 169 12.75 -25.63 -20.39
C PHE A 169 13.76 -26.73 -20.72
N LYS A 170 14.46 -26.62 -21.86
CA LYS A 170 15.63 -27.45 -22.17
C LYS A 170 16.90 -26.65 -21.93
#